data_559ecfedb5aea6e5283731ee8b8b2dc2
#
_entry.id   559ecfedb5aea6e5283731ee8b8b2dc2
#
_cell.length_a   1.000
_cell.length_b   1.000
_cell.length_c   1.000
_cell.angle_alpha   90.00
_cell.angle_beta   90.00
_cell.angle_gamma   90.00
#
_symmetry.space_group_name_H-M   'P 1'
#
loop_
_entity.id
_entity.type
_entity.pdbx_description
1 polymer ?
#
loop_
_entity_poly.entity_id
_entity_poly.type
_entity_poly.pdbx_seq_one_letter_code
_entity_poly.pdbx_strand_id
1 'polypeptide(L)'
;MKRFFSFVRKEFYHIFRDKRTMLILLVMPIVMIVLFGFAITTEVKNARLAILDYSQDAVTTRIREHFAQNRYFTLEAELFDDAAIDRLFRENKIDVVLVFHDHFAGELRHSGQASVQLLTDGSEPNQAAMRTGYASQILATFAQRYAEEIGMEPTFQIVPITRMLYNPQSKSEYNFVPGVIGLILMLICAMMTSISIVREKEMGTMEVLLASPLPPIVIVLAKLVPYFVISCLNLTTILLLSTFLLHIPIAGSLIGLVAITLLYIMVALLLGLFISTLANSQLAAMLLSLLLIVPTVYLSGLAFPIESMPEVLQRISNIVPARWYIAVVRKLMIQGVEMRYVLHETAVLALMAVVLLLVSWKLFKTRL
;
A
#
# COMPACT_ATOMS: atom_id res chain seq x y z
N MET A 1 36.61 -4.41 -20.85
CA MET A 1 36.28 -3.75 -19.59
C MET A 1 36.46 -2.21 -19.65
N LYS A 2 37.61 -1.64 -20.05
CA LYS A 2 37.83 -0.18 -20.09
C LYS A 2 36.75 0.58 -20.91
N ARG A 3 36.34 0.05 -22.07
CA ARG A 3 35.31 0.66 -22.92
C ARG A 3 33.92 0.70 -22.27
N PHE A 4 33.55 -0.36 -21.56
CA PHE A 4 32.29 -0.41 -20.80
C PHE A 4 32.25 0.70 -19.73
N PHE A 5 33.31 0.80 -18.91
CA PHE A 5 33.39 1.84 -17.87
C PHE A 5 33.39 3.26 -18.45
N SER A 6 34.05 3.48 -19.61
CA SER A 6 34.00 4.78 -20.29
C SER A 6 32.58 5.13 -20.75
N PHE A 7 31.82 4.14 -21.22
CA PHE A 7 30.43 4.34 -21.62
C PHE A 7 29.52 4.61 -20.42
N VAL A 8 29.64 3.82 -19.35
CA VAL A 8 28.92 4.06 -18.08
C VAL A 8 29.21 5.47 -17.55
N ARG A 9 30.48 5.89 -17.55
CA ARG A 9 30.86 7.25 -17.11
C ARG A 9 30.21 8.33 -17.96
N LYS A 10 30.17 8.15 -19.29
CA LYS A 10 29.45 9.06 -20.20
C LYS A 10 27.97 9.19 -19.84
N GLU A 11 27.30 8.07 -19.57
CA GLU A 11 25.88 8.04 -19.20
C GLU A 11 25.65 8.74 -17.85
N PHE A 12 26.51 8.55 -16.86
CA PHE A 12 26.45 9.29 -15.60
C PHE A 12 26.55 10.81 -15.83
N TYR A 13 27.51 11.27 -16.63
CA TYR A 13 27.64 12.70 -16.93
C TYR A 13 26.41 13.23 -17.63
N HIS A 14 25.80 12.46 -18.53
CA HIS A 14 24.60 12.84 -19.24
C HIS A 14 23.42 13.07 -18.30
N ILE A 15 23.21 12.15 -17.33
CA ILE A 15 22.12 12.25 -16.36
C ILE A 15 22.38 13.39 -15.35
N PHE A 16 23.59 13.49 -14.78
CA PHE A 16 23.92 14.53 -13.80
C PHE A 16 23.91 15.95 -14.38
N ARG A 17 24.14 16.08 -15.69
CA ARG A 17 24.05 17.38 -16.38
C ARG A 17 22.61 17.86 -16.52
N ASP A 18 21.65 16.95 -16.61
CA ASP A 18 20.22 17.27 -16.66
C ASP A 18 19.66 17.45 -15.23
N LYS A 19 19.87 18.67 -14.69
CA LYS A 19 19.45 19.01 -13.32
C LYS A 19 17.94 18.85 -13.08
N ARG A 20 17.09 19.05 -14.13
CA ARG A 20 15.64 18.92 -14.02
C ARG A 20 15.24 17.47 -13.81
N THR A 21 15.76 16.58 -14.65
CA THR A 21 15.52 15.14 -14.53
C THR A 21 16.06 14.60 -13.21
N MET A 22 17.26 15.02 -12.79
CA MET A 22 17.82 14.61 -11.50
C MET A 22 16.97 15.06 -10.29
N LEU A 23 16.48 16.29 -10.32
CA LEU A 23 15.61 16.79 -9.26
C LEU A 23 14.33 15.96 -9.15
N ILE A 24 13.67 15.68 -10.29
CA ILE A 24 12.46 14.86 -10.32
C ILE A 24 12.77 13.45 -9.80
N LEU A 25 13.85 12.83 -10.24
CA LEU A 25 14.23 11.46 -9.85
C LEU A 25 14.49 11.31 -8.35
N LEU A 26 15.04 12.32 -7.70
CA LEU A 26 15.39 12.27 -6.28
C LEU A 26 14.28 12.83 -5.38
N VAL A 27 13.59 13.88 -5.81
CA VAL A 27 12.58 14.55 -4.98
C VAL A 27 11.22 13.85 -5.06
N MET A 28 10.83 13.34 -6.24
CA MET A 28 9.53 12.70 -6.42
C MET A 28 9.30 11.50 -5.49
N PRO A 29 10.25 10.57 -5.28
CA PRO A 29 10.11 9.49 -4.30
C PRO A 29 9.86 10.01 -2.87
N ILE A 30 10.57 11.06 -2.48
CA ILE A 30 10.44 11.68 -1.16
C ILE A 30 9.03 12.24 -0.99
N VAL A 31 8.59 13.06 -1.95
CA VAL A 31 7.23 13.65 -1.92
C VAL A 31 6.17 12.56 -1.89
N MET A 32 6.30 11.53 -2.71
CA MET A 32 5.34 10.42 -2.76
C MET A 32 5.28 9.65 -1.44
N ILE A 33 6.42 9.30 -0.83
CA ILE A 33 6.45 8.59 0.46
C ILE A 33 5.83 9.44 1.56
N VAL A 34 6.15 10.71 1.62
CA VAL A 34 5.59 11.63 2.61
C VAL A 34 4.08 11.80 2.40
N LEU A 35 3.66 12.03 1.15
CA LEU A 35 2.26 12.22 0.83
C LEU A 35 1.44 10.96 1.13
N PHE A 36 1.85 9.80 0.65
CA PHE A 36 1.14 8.54 0.89
C PHE A 36 1.25 8.05 2.33
N GLY A 37 2.34 8.37 3.04
CA GLY A 37 2.51 8.01 4.44
C GLY A 37 1.63 8.82 5.39
N PHE A 38 1.34 10.09 5.08
CA PHE A 38 0.51 10.94 5.92
C PHE A 38 -0.91 11.16 5.40
N ALA A 39 -1.13 11.14 4.08
CA ALA A 39 -2.43 11.46 3.50
C ALA A 39 -3.42 10.28 3.50
N ILE A 40 -2.91 9.05 3.42
CA ILE A 40 -3.78 7.86 3.44
C ILE A 40 -3.85 7.33 4.87
N THR A 41 -4.70 7.93 5.68
CA THR A 41 -5.06 7.39 6.99
C THR A 41 -6.41 6.70 6.86
N THR A 42 -6.43 5.38 7.05
CA THR A 42 -7.67 4.61 7.27
C THR A 42 -7.95 4.44 8.76
N GLU A 43 -7.15 5.08 9.63
CA GLU A 43 -7.39 5.04 11.06
C GLU A 43 -8.69 5.77 11.40
N VAL A 44 -9.52 5.12 12.21
CA VAL A 44 -10.66 5.81 12.83
C VAL A 44 -10.09 6.78 13.85
N LYS A 45 -10.00 8.05 13.50
CA LYS A 45 -9.67 9.14 14.41
C LYS A 45 -10.89 10.03 14.54
N ASN A 46 -11.39 10.17 15.76
CA ASN A 46 -12.51 11.06 16.06
C ASN A 46 -13.77 10.76 15.19
N ALA A 47 -14.17 9.48 15.10
CA ALA A 47 -15.44 9.15 14.46
C ALA A 47 -16.58 9.83 15.21
N ARG A 48 -17.36 10.61 14.48
CA ARG A 48 -18.47 11.38 15.06
C ARG A 48 -19.63 10.44 15.32
N LEU A 49 -19.91 10.25 16.60
CA LEU A 49 -20.93 9.35 17.12
C LEU A 49 -22.19 10.14 17.44
N ALA A 50 -23.33 9.65 17.01
CA ALA A 50 -24.62 10.04 17.57
C ALA A 50 -25.27 8.87 18.30
N ILE A 51 -26.07 9.16 19.28
CA ILE A 51 -26.80 8.17 20.07
C ILE A 51 -28.29 8.48 20.03
N LEU A 52 -29.08 7.48 19.65
CA LEU A 52 -30.52 7.49 19.74
C LEU A 52 -30.93 6.48 20.83
N ASP A 53 -31.36 6.99 21.96
CA ASP A 53 -31.67 6.18 23.15
C ASP A 53 -33.15 6.28 23.50
N TYR A 54 -33.92 5.25 23.14
CA TYR A 54 -35.32 5.14 23.51
C TYR A 54 -35.54 4.62 24.95
N SER A 55 -34.52 3.89 25.47
CA SER A 55 -34.61 3.30 26.82
C SER A 55 -34.30 4.29 27.94
N GLN A 56 -33.39 5.22 27.71
CA GLN A 56 -32.95 6.25 28.67
C GLN A 56 -32.67 5.68 30.10
N ASP A 57 -32.09 4.48 30.18
CA ASP A 57 -31.83 3.82 31.42
C ASP A 57 -30.35 3.98 31.88
N ALA A 58 -30.08 3.47 33.09
CA ALA A 58 -28.75 3.57 33.69
C ALA A 58 -27.68 2.81 32.92
N VAL A 59 -28.04 1.75 32.17
CA VAL A 59 -27.08 0.93 31.40
C VAL A 59 -26.72 1.65 30.13
N THR A 60 -27.71 2.19 29.37
CA THR A 60 -27.47 2.98 28.17
C THR A 60 -26.67 4.24 28.46
N THR A 61 -26.91 4.89 29.60
CA THR A 61 -26.13 6.04 30.09
C THR A 61 -24.66 5.65 30.32
N ARG A 62 -24.39 4.50 30.97
CA ARG A 62 -23.01 4.02 31.16
C ARG A 62 -22.31 3.64 29.86
N ILE A 63 -23.02 3.05 28.89
CA ILE A 63 -22.47 2.78 27.54
C ILE A 63 -22.08 4.10 26.87
N ARG A 64 -22.95 5.12 26.90
CA ARG A 64 -22.67 6.44 26.37
C ARG A 64 -21.40 7.06 26.97
N GLU A 65 -21.26 7.04 28.29
CA GLU A 65 -20.08 7.54 28.99
C GLU A 65 -18.80 6.77 28.58
N HIS A 66 -18.93 5.46 28.39
CA HIS A 66 -17.82 4.62 27.95
C HIS A 66 -17.34 4.97 26.53
N PHE A 67 -18.26 5.28 25.61
CA PHE A 67 -17.93 5.80 24.29
C PHE A 67 -17.35 7.21 24.34
N ALA A 68 -17.88 8.11 25.18
CA ALA A 68 -17.39 9.48 25.31
C ALA A 68 -15.97 9.56 25.84
N GLN A 69 -15.53 8.58 26.64
CA GLN A 69 -14.17 8.48 27.17
C GLN A 69 -13.20 7.81 26.18
N ASN A 70 -13.69 7.29 25.05
CA ASN A 70 -12.87 6.56 24.09
C ASN A 70 -12.25 7.52 23.06
N ARG A 71 -10.97 7.36 22.79
CA ARG A 71 -10.23 8.21 21.84
C ARG A 71 -10.64 8.07 20.36
N TYR A 72 -11.39 7.02 20.04
CA TYR A 72 -11.79 6.74 18.65
C TYR A 72 -13.10 7.39 18.27
N PHE A 73 -13.96 7.74 19.26
CA PHE A 73 -15.26 8.32 19.03
C PHE A 73 -15.41 9.65 19.76
N THR A 74 -16.07 10.59 19.09
CA THR A 74 -16.47 11.87 19.66
C THR A 74 -17.99 11.93 19.62
N LEU A 75 -18.65 12.08 20.77
CA LEU A 75 -20.10 12.23 20.85
C LEU A 75 -20.50 13.60 20.32
N GLU A 76 -21.11 13.65 19.13
CA GLU A 76 -21.52 14.91 18.47
C GLU A 76 -22.97 15.26 18.73
N ALA A 77 -23.86 14.26 18.84
CA ALA A 77 -25.28 14.50 19.00
C ALA A 77 -25.99 13.39 19.80
N GLU A 78 -26.97 13.81 20.60
CA GLU A 78 -27.99 12.92 21.14
C GLU A 78 -29.28 13.14 20.32
N LEU A 79 -29.84 12.04 19.82
CA LEU A 79 -30.98 12.06 18.93
C LEU A 79 -32.24 11.63 19.69
N PHE A 80 -33.36 12.20 19.31
CA PHE A 80 -34.66 11.88 19.89
C PHE A 80 -35.65 11.33 18.84
N ASP A 81 -35.23 11.34 17.54
CA ASP A 81 -36.06 10.91 16.43
C ASP A 81 -35.21 10.29 15.31
N ASP A 82 -35.70 9.20 14.73
CA ASP A 82 -35.08 8.52 13.58
C ASP A 82 -34.92 9.43 12.35
N ALA A 83 -35.86 10.37 12.16
CA ALA A 83 -35.81 11.29 11.01
C ALA A 83 -34.56 12.18 11.00
N ALA A 84 -33.95 12.41 12.17
CA ALA A 84 -32.72 13.18 12.28
C ALA A 84 -31.50 12.41 11.77
N ILE A 85 -31.51 11.08 11.82
CA ILE A 85 -30.37 10.22 11.45
C ILE A 85 -29.99 10.44 9.99
N ASP A 86 -30.95 10.28 9.07
CA ASP A 86 -30.72 10.39 7.62
C ASP A 86 -30.22 11.79 7.24
N ARG A 87 -30.81 12.83 7.87
CA ARG A 87 -30.37 14.22 7.66
C ARG A 87 -28.92 14.44 8.09
N LEU A 88 -28.53 13.94 9.28
CA LEU A 88 -27.18 14.16 9.80
C LEU A 88 -26.12 13.38 9.02
N PHE A 89 -26.43 12.18 8.51
CA PHE A 89 -25.56 11.48 7.57
C PHE A 89 -25.40 12.26 6.26
N ARG A 90 -26.47 12.76 5.67
CA ARG A 90 -26.41 13.59 4.44
C ARG A 90 -25.63 14.89 4.62
N GLU A 91 -25.74 15.51 5.80
CA GLU A 91 -24.98 16.71 6.15
C GLU A 91 -23.52 16.40 6.54
N ASN A 92 -23.12 15.12 6.49
CA ASN A 92 -21.80 14.63 6.90
C ASN A 92 -21.40 15.12 8.31
N LYS A 93 -22.35 15.14 9.23
CA LYS A 93 -22.13 15.56 10.64
C LYS A 93 -21.84 14.39 11.57
N ILE A 94 -22.26 13.18 11.20
CA ILE A 94 -22.09 11.95 11.97
C ILE A 94 -21.55 10.83 11.09
N ASP A 95 -20.84 9.91 11.69
CA ASP A 95 -20.22 8.77 11.04
C ASP A 95 -20.80 7.43 11.50
N VAL A 96 -21.29 7.38 12.74
CA VAL A 96 -21.88 6.20 13.36
C VAL A 96 -23.04 6.62 14.24
N VAL A 97 -24.08 5.81 14.27
CA VAL A 97 -25.18 5.96 15.23
C VAL A 97 -25.36 4.68 16.02
N LEU A 98 -25.46 4.81 17.35
CA LEU A 98 -25.91 3.76 18.26
C LEU A 98 -27.40 3.96 18.52
N VAL A 99 -28.19 2.93 18.27
CA VAL A 99 -29.63 2.95 18.58
C VAL A 99 -29.91 1.91 19.68
N PHE A 100 -30.45 2.40 20.79
CA PHE A 100 -30.94 1.57 21.90
C PHE A 100 -32.44 1.53 21.87
N HIS A 101 -33.01 0.31 21.83
CA HIS A 101 -34.47 0.11 21.87
C HIS A 101 -35.01 0.28 23.28
N ASP A 102 -36.31 0.44 23.38
CA ASP A 102 -37.04 0.55 24.67
C ASP A 102 -36.73 -0.64 25.58
N HIS A 103 -36.67 -0.38 26.89
CA HIS A 103 -36.45 -1.42 27.92
C HIS A 103 -35.13 -2.18 27.87
N PHE A 104 -34.08 -1.59 27.32
CA PHE A 104 -32.77 -2.20 27.11
C PHE A 104 -32.20 -2.86 28.41
N ALA A 105 -32.16 -2.13 29.51
CA ALA A 105 -31.70 -2.67 30.78
C ALA A 105 -32.61 -3.79 31.35
N GLY A 106 -33.90 -3.72 31.06
CA GLY A 106 -34.87 -4.75 31.44
C GLY A 106 -34.63 -6.06 30.69
N GLU A 107 -34.45 -5.98 29.37
CA GLU A 107 -34.14 -7.14 28.53
C GLU A 107 -32.81 -7.76 28.94
N LEU A 108 -31.76 -6.94 29.15
CA LEU A 108 -30.46 -7.43 29.59
C LEU A 108 -30.51 -8.17 30.92
N ARG A 109 -31.34 -7.73 31.89
CA ARG A 109 -31.51 -8.39 33.18
C ARG A 109 -32.37 -9.67 33.10
N HIS A 110 -33.40 -9.67 32.26
CA HIS A 110 -34.37 -10.77 32.17
C HIS A 110 -33.86 -11.94 31.30
N SER A 111 -33.30 -11.63 30.14
CA SER A 111 -32.86 -12.63 29.17
C SER A 111 -31.34 -12.81 29.10
N GLY A 112 -30.58 -11.94 29.77
CA GLY A 112 -29.11 -11.89 29.64
C GLY A 112 -28.64 -11.36 28.29
N GLN A 113 -29.56 -10.88 27.47
CA GLN A 113 -29.27 -10.40 26.10
C GLN A 113 -30.02 -9.11 25.83
N ALA A 114 -29.34 -8.15 25.21
CA ALA A 114 -29.95 -6.93 24.68
C ALA A 114 -29.30 -6.58 23.34
N SER A 115 -30.08 -6.05 22.42
CA SER A 115 -29.59 -5.70 21.08
C SER A 115 -29.29 -4.21 20.97
N VAL A 116 -28.13 -3.88 20.35
CA VAL A 116 -27.79 -2.51 19.97
C VAL A 116 -27.68 -2.47 18.46
N GLN A 117 -28.39 -1.55 17.82
CA GLN A 117 -28.25 -1.35 16.40
C GLN A 117 -27.12 -0.35 16.12
N LEU A 118 -26.21 -0.73 15.22
CA LEU A 118 -25.14 0.12 14.72
C LEU A 118 -25.47 0.55 13.28
N LEU A 119 -25.64 1.85 13.08
CA LEU A 119 -25.82 2.44 11.76
C LEU A 119 -24.55 3.20 11.38
N THR A 120 -24.09 3.03 10.16
CA THR A 120 -22.89 3.70 9.64
C THR A 120 -23.07 4.04 8.17
N ASP A 121 -22.38 5.09 7.73
CA ASP A 121 -22.37 5.47 6.32
C ASP A 121 -21.60 4.42 5.50
N GLY A 122 -22.29 3.70 4.64
CA GLY A 122 -21.75 2.66 3.76
C GLY A 122 -21.13 3.20 2.46
N SER A 123 -21.11 4.51 2.23
CA SER A 123 -20.52 5.11 1.02
C SER A 123 -19.01 4.86 0.93
N GLU A 124 -18.34 4.73 2.08
CA GLU A 124 -16.94 4.30 2.21
C GLU A 124 -16.83 2.97 2.96
N PRO A 125 -16.97 1.81 2.27
CA PRO A 125 -17.11 0.50 2.91
C PRO A 125 -15.97 0.15 3.88
N ASN A 126 -14.73 0.54 3.57
CA ASN A 126 -13.56 0.26 4.42
C ASN A 126 -13.65 1.02 5.75
N GLN A 127 -14.01 2.30 5.71
CA GLN A 127 -14.17 3.11 6.92
C GLN A 127 -15.38 2.63 7.74
N ALA A 128 -16.51 2.32 7.07
CA ALA A 128 -17.70 1.79 7.70
C ALA A 128 -17.39 0.50 8.47
N ALA A 129 -16.72 -0.48 7.84
CA ALA A 129 -16.33 -1.73 8.47
C ALA A 129 -15.42 -1.52 9.68
N MET A 130 -14.47 -0.59 9.58
CA MET A 130 -13.56 -0.29 10.69
C MET A 130 -14.29 0.38 11.86
N ARG A 131 -15.12 1.41 11.58
CA ARG A 131 -15.92 2.12 12.60
C ARG A 131 -16.84 1.14 13.32
N THR A 132 -17.54 0.28 12.57
CA THR A 132 -18.40 -0.77 13.13
C THR A 132 -17.62 -1.77 13.97
N GLY A 133 -16.44 -2.20 13.51
CA GLY A 133 -15.56 -3.10 14.24
C GLY A 133 -15.12 -2.51 15.58
N TYR A 134 -14.67 -1.25 15.63
CA TYR A 134 -14.30 -0.56 16.87
C TYR A 134 -15.49 -0.38 17.81
N ALA A 135 -16.65 0.05 17.28
CA ALA A 135 -17.86 0.21 18.10
C ALA A 135 -18.31 -1.13 18.71
N SER A 136 -18.31 -2.21 17.93
CA SER A 136 -18.66 -3.55 18.41
C SER A 136 -17.68 -4.05 19.48
N GLN A 137 -16.38 -3.76 19.34
CA GLN A 137 -15.38 -4.13 20.35
C GLN A 137 -15.57 -3.38 21.65
N ILE A 138 -15.91 -2.08 21.61
CA ILE A 138 -16.21 -1.27 22.79
C ILE A 138 -17.45 -1.82 23.49
N LEU A 139 -18.52 -2.11 22.74
CA LEU A 139 -19.74 -2.71 23.30
C LEU A 139 -19.48 -4.07 23.94
N ALA A 140 -18.71 -4.95 23.30
CA ALA A 140 -18.35 -6.25 23.83
C ALA A 140 -17.53 -6.14 25.13
N THR A 141 -16.56 -5.21 25.19
CA THR A 141 -15.77 -4.96 26.40
C THR A 141 -16.63 -4.42 27.53
N PHE A 142 -17.57 -3.53 27.22
CA PHE A 142 -18.53 -3.03 28.20
C PHE A 142 -19.42 -4.15 28.72
N ALA A 143 -20.00 -4.96 27.83
CA ALA A 143 -20.89 -6.06 28.19
C ALA A 143 -20.20 -7.07 29.14
N GLN A 144 -18.95 -7.41 28.86
CA GLN A 144 -18.15 -8.31 29.72
C GLN A 144 -17.96 -7.72 31.12
N ARG A 145 -17.52 -6.47 31.24
CA ARG A 145 -17.30 -5.79 32.52
C ARG A 145 -18.61 -5.65 33.31
N TYR A 146 -19.70 -5.31 32.63
CA TYR A 146 -20.99 -5.16 33.23
C TYR A 146 -21.52 -6.49 33.80
N ALA A 147 -21.36 -7.61 33.07
CA ALA A 147 -21.73 -8.95 33.53
C ALA A 147 -20.95 -9.35 34.79
N GLU A 148 -19.64 -9.07 34.84
CA GLU A 148 -18.79 -9.28 35.99
C GLU A 148 -19.27 -8.46 37.21
N GLU A 149 -19.63 -7.18 37.02
CA GLU A 149 -20.12 -6.30 38.09
C GLU A 149 -21.44 -6.76 38.72
N ILE A 150 -22.38 -7.27 37.92
CA ILE A 150 -23.70 -7.70 38.39
C ILE A 150 -23.74 -9.15 38.86
N GLY A 151 -22.60 -9.86 38.83
CA GLY A 151 -22.48 -11.25 39.26
C GLY A 151 -23.31 -12.23 38.41
N MET A 152 -23.64 -11.89 37.19
CA MET A 152 -24.21 -12.83 36.23
C MET A 152 -23.15 -13.85 35.86
N GLU A 153 -23.36 -15.12 36.17
CA GLU A 153 -22.54 -16.18 35.61
C GLU A 153 -22.65 -16.09 34.08
N PRO A 154 -21.54 -16.04 33.36
CA PRO A 154 -21.60 -16.00 31.93
C PRO A 154 -22.25 -17.30 31.44
N THR A 155 -23.50 -17.24 31.02
CA THR A 155 -24.07 -18.25 30.12
C THR A 155 -23.04 -18.41 29.01
N PHE A 156 -22.54 -19.64 28.75
CA PHE A 156 -21.42 -19.92 27.86
C PHE A 156 -21.40 -19.02 26.62
N GLN A 157 -20.80 -17.86 26.75
CA GLN A 157 -20.67 -16.87 25.70
C GLN A 157 -19.24 -16.99 25.20
N ILE A 158 -19.07 -17.53 23.99
CA ILE A 158 -17.79 -17.49 23.31
C ILE A 158 -17.55 -16.04 22.94
N VAL A 159 -16.81 -15.31 23.78
CA VAL A 159 -16.37 -13.95 23.49
C VAL A 159 -15.09 -14.04 22.67
N PRO A 160 -15.10 -13.77 21.37
CA PRO A 160 -13.88 -13.79 20.58
C PRO A 160 -12.99 -12.61 21.03
N ILE A 161 -11.86 -12.92 21.64
CA ILE A 161 -10.83 -11.92 21.93
C ILE A 161 -10.01 -11.73 20.67
N THR A 162 -10.31 -10.70 19.91
CA THR A 162 -9.56 -10.36 18.71
C THR A 162 -8.27 -9.65 19.10
N ARG A 163 -7.11 -10.26 18.82
CA ARG A 163 -5.80 -9.64 18.97
C ARG A 163 -5.17 -9.47 17.61
N MET A 164 -5.00 -8.22 17.16
CA MET A 164 -4.28 -7.93 15.94
C MET A 164 -2.78 -8.11 16.15
N LEU A 165 -2.20 -9.07 15.43
CA LEU A 165 -0.75 -9.30 15.41
C LEU A 165 -0.10 -8.34 14.41
N TYR A 166 1.17 -8.00 14.65
CA TYR A 166 2.03 -7.18 13.76
C TYR A 166 1.62 -5.70 13.59
N ASN A 167 0.35 -5.34 13.70
CA ASN A 167 -0.14 -3.97 13.66
C ASN A 167 -1.27 -3.75 14.70
N PRO A 168 -0.96 -3.81 16.02
CA PRO A 168 -1.99 -3.69 17.09
C PRO A 168 -2.72 -2.36 17.08
N GLN A 169 -2.08 -1.31 16.54
CA GLN A 169 -2.64 0.03 16.46
C GLN A 169 -3.41 0.28 15.17
N SER A 170 -3.52 -0.73 14.28
CA SER A 170 -4.18 -0.64 12.97
C SER A 170 -3.72 0.55 12.13
N LYS A 171 -2.42 0.89 12.22
CA LYS A 171 -1.84 2.01 11.46
C LYS A 171 -1.88 1.72 9.97
N SER A 172 -2.43 2.64 9.22
CA SER A 172 -2.56 2.55 7.76
C SER A 172 -1.22 2.54 7.04
N GLU A 173 -0.25 3.27 7.58
CA GLU A 173 1.09 3.38 7.02
C GLU A 173 1.76 2.01 6.89
N TYR A 174 1.49 1.07 7.81
CA TYR A 174 2.06 -0.29 7.78
C TYR A 174 1.56 -1.10 6.58
N ASN A 175 0.37 -0.78 6.06
CA ASN A 175 -0.19 -1.43 4.88
C ASN A 175 0.22 -0.73 3.59
N PHE A 176 0.11 0.61 3.55
CA PHE A 176 0.28 1.38 2.33
C PHE A 176 1.75 1.64 1.97
N VAL A 177 2.61 1.95 2.95
CA VAL A 177 4.00 2.35 2.65
C VAL A 177 4.80 1.25 1.95
N PRO A 178 4.76 -0.05 2.37
CA PRO A 178 5.42 -1.12 1.62
C PRO A 178 4.97 -1.21 0.16
N GLY A 179 3.67 -1.01 -0.08
CA GLY A 179 3.10 -1.01 -1.42
C GLY A 179 3.55 0.18 -2.27
N VAL A 180 3.55 1.36 -1.67
CA VAL A 180 3.98 2.61 -2.33
C VAL A 180 5.47 2.57 -2.68
N ILE A 181 6.32 1.99 -1.84
CA ILE A 181 7.74 1.75 -2.16
C ILE A 181 7.86 0.97 -3.47
N GLY A 182 7.11 -0.12 -3.61
CA GLY A 182 7.10 -0.93 -4.82
C GLY A 182 6.64 -0.16 -6.05
N LEU A 183 5.56 0.61 -5.94
CA LEU A 183 5.04 1.43 -7.04
C LEU A 183 6.04 2.49 -7.50
N ILE A 184 6.59 3.25 -6.57
CA ILE A 184 7.52 4.35 -6.86
C ILE A 184 8.77 3.81 -7.56
N LEU A 185 9.38 2.76 -7.01
CA LEU A 185 10.58 2.16 -7.60
C LEU A 185 10.29 1.62 -9.00
N MET A 186 9.17 0.91 -9.20
CA MET A 186 8.81 0.39 -10.50
C MET A 186 8.58 1.50 -11.53
N LEU A 187 7.80 2.52 -11.16
CA LEU A 187 7.51 3.64 -12.05
C LEU A 187 8.78 4.35 -12.49
N ILE A 188 9.60 4.77 -11.52
CA ILE A 188 10.81 5.54 -11.81
C ILE A 188 11.78 4.72 -12.64
N CYS A 189 12.05 3.47 -12.25
CA CYS A 189 12.97 2.60 -12.97
C CYS A 189 12.49 2.32 -14.40
N ALA A 190 11.23 1.93 -14.57
CA ALA A 190 10.69 1.58 -15.88
C ALA A 190 10.58 2.80 -16.79
N MET A 191 10.06 3.92 -16.28
CA MET A 191 9.87 5.14 -17.07
C MET A 191 11.20 5.74 -17.50
N MET A 192 12.16 5.89 -16.59
CA MET A 192 13.44 6.52 -16.92
C MET A 192 14.28 5.67 -17.87
N THR A 193 14.29 4.35 -17.65
CA THR A 193 14.98 3.43 -18.58
C THR A 193 14.37 3.49 -19.97
N SER A 194 13.04 3.42 -20.07
CA SER A 194 12.36 3.45 -21.36
C SER A 194 12.60 4.76 -22.11
N ILE A 195 12.44 5.91 -21.44
CA ILE A 195 12.67 7.23 -22.02
C ILE A 195 14.13 7.39 -22.49
N SER A 196 15.10 6.98 -21.64
CA SER A 196 16.53 7.09 -21.98
C SER A 196 16.91 6.32 -23.24
N ILE A 197 16.37 5.13 -23.42
CA ILE A 197 16.68 4.29 -24.60
C ILE A 197 15.95 4.82 -25.82
N VAL A 198 14.68 5.19 -25.68
CA VAL A 198 13.86 5.71 -26.79
C VAL A 198 14.37 7.07 -27.28
N ARG A 199 14.90 7.90 -26.39
CA ARG A 199 15.54 9.17 -26.75
C ARG A 199 16.68 8.99 -27.76
N GLU A 200 17.52 7.98 -27.57
CA GLU A 200 18.61 7.68 -28.54
C GLU A 200 18.06 7.20 -29.87
N LYS A 201 16.94 6.46 -29.89
CA LYS A 201 16.25 6.05 -31.10
C LYS A 201 15.68 7.26 -31.87
N GLU A 202 14.95 8.12 -31.10
CA GLU A 202 14.28 9.29 -31.67
C GLU A 202 15.28 10.33 -32.24
N MET A 203 16.46 10.45 -31.63
CA MET A 203 17.53 11.35 -32.05
C MET A 203 18.43 10.75 -33.15
N GLY A 204 18.20 9.49 -33.55
CA GLY A 204 19.04 8.81 -34.55
C GLY A 204 20.44 8.43 -34.07
N THR A 205 20.75 8.68 -32.79
CA THR A 205 22.07 8.39 -32.22
C THR A 205 22.27 6.92 -31.91
N MET A 206 21.19 6.12 -31.89
CA MET A 206 21.25 4.68 -31.66
C MET A 206 22.10 3.96 -32.72
N GLU A 207 21.95 4.36 -34.00
CA GLU A 207 22.73 3.77 -35.12
C GLU A 207 24.23 4.02 -34.94
N VAL A 208 24.62 5.21 -34.49
CA VAL A 208 26.02 5.55 -34.19
C VAL A 208 26.56 4.70 -33.03
N LEU A 209 25.74 4.44 -32.01
CA LEU A 209 26.11 3.59 -30.89
C LEU A 209 26.29 2.13 -31.32
N LEU A 210 25.48 1.64 -32.23
CA LEU A 210 25.53 0.28 -32.76
C LEU A 210 26.70 0.08 -33.72
N ALA A 211 27.15 1.13 -34.42
CA ALA A 211 28.38 1.11 -35.24
C ALA A 211 29.65 1.01 -34.37
N SER A 212 29.53 1.18 -33.06
CA SER A 212 30.67 1.01 -32.14
C SER A 212 31.07 -0.48 -32.01
N PRO A 213 32.35 -0.79 -31.71
CA PRO A 213 32.84 -2.17 -31.62
C PRO A 213 32.39 -2.85 -30.29
N LEU A 214 31.25 -2.44 -29.73
CA LEU A 214 30.65 -3.02 -28.51
C LEU A 214 29.41 -3.84 -28.88
N PRO A 215 29.23 -5.03 -28.34
CA PRO A 215 27.99 -5.77 -28.55
C PRO A 215 26.78 -4.99 -27.99
N PRO A 216 25.64 -4.98 -28.67
CA PRO A 216 24.44 -4.18 -28.31
C PRO A 216 24.01 -4.35 -26.85
N ILE A 217 24.13 -5.56 -26.29
CA ILE A 217 23.80 -5.85 -24.89
C ILE A 217 24.66 -5.06 -23.90
N VAL A 218 25.95 -4.89 -24.22
CA VAL A 218 26.88 -4.14 -23.35
C VAL A 218 26.52 -2.66 -23.33
N ILE A 219 26.03 -2.12 -24.46
CA ILE A 219 25.53 -0.74 -24.55
C ILE A 219 24.29 -0.58 -23.68
N VAL A 220 23.33 -1.51 -23.81
CA VAL A 220 22.08 -1.49 -23.02
C VAL A 220 22.38 -1.62 -21.53
N LEU A 221 23.21 -2.60 -21.13
CA LEU A 221 23.59 -2.77 -19.73
C LEU A 221 24.31 -1.54 -19.15
N ALA A 222 25.18 -0.92 -19.95
CA ALA A 222 25.86 0.30 -19.51
C ALA A 222 24.92 1.47 -19.29
N LYS A 223 23.80 1.54 -20.01
CA LYS A 223 22.73 2.52 -19.78
C LYS A 223 21.90 2.24 -18.51
N LEU A 224 21.73 0.96 -18.15
CA LEU A 224 20.98 0.58 -16.96
C LEU A 224 21.74 0.92 -15.67
N VAL A 225 23.08 0.86 -15.68
CA VAL A 225 23.92 1.04 -14.47
C VAL A 225 23.67 2.37 -13.76
N PRO A 226 23.64 3.55 -14.41
CA PRO A 226 23.36 4.80 -13.71
C PRO A 226 21.97 4.83 -13.05
N TYR A 227 20.95 4.34 -13.74
CA TYR A 227 19.59 4.27 -13.19
C TYR A 227 19.49 3.29 -12.02
N PHE A 228 20.23 2.18 -12.08
CA PHE A 228 20.36 1.25 -10.95
C PHE A 228 20.95 1.96 -9.73
N VAL A 229 22.05 2.70 -9.90
CA VAL A 229 22.71 3.44 -8.80
C VAL A 229 21.80 4.52 -8.21
N ILE A 230 21.10 5.29 -9.05
CA ILE A 230 20.13 6.30 -8.59
C ILE A 230 18.98 5.62 -7.85
N SER A 231 18.51 4.46 -8.31
CA SER A 231 17.45 3.70 -7.64
C SER A 231 17.91 3.13 -6.30
N CYS A 232 19.18 2.75 -6.15
CA CYS A 232 19.77 2.39 -4.86
C CYS A 232 19.79 3.59 -3.90
N LEU A 233 20.10 4.79 -4.39
CA LEU A 233 20.03 6.02 -3.58
C LEU A 233 18.58 6.31 -3.16
N ASN A 234 17.63 6.20 -4.07
CA ASN A 234 16.21 6.34 -3.76
C ASN A 234 15.75 5.31 -2.73
N LEU A 235 16.13 4.04 -2.88
CA LEU A 235 15.84 2.99 -1.90
C LEU A 235 16.34 3.38 -0.51
N THR A 236 17.59 3.83 -0.42
CA THR A 236 18.16 4.25 0.87
C THR A 236 17.36 5.41 1.48
N THR A 237 17.04 6.44 0.68
CA THR A 237 16.25 7.58 1.12
C THR A 237 14.85 7.16 1.57
N ILE A 238 14.18 6.30 0.81
CA ILE A 238 12.84 5.79 1.10
C ILE A 238 12.86 4.98 2.41
N LEU A 239 13.83 4.07 2.61
CA LEU A 239 13.95 3.30 3.84
C LEU A 239 14.23 4.18 5.05
N LEU A 240 15.09 5.19 4.92
CA LEU A 240 15.32 6.16 5.98
C LEU A 240 14.06 6.94 6.33
N LEU A 241 13.32 7.43 5.35
CA LEU A 241 12.06 8.15 5.60
C LEU A 241 10.99 7.24 6.22
N SER A 242 10.85 6.00 5.74
CA SER A 242 9.86 5.07 6.29
C SER A 242 10.15 4.70 7.75
N THR A 243 11.42 4.55 8.12
CA THR A 243 11.81 4.17 9.48
C THR A 243 11.85 5.36 10.44
N PHE A 244 12.49 6.49 10.05
CA PHE A 244 12.68 7.62 10.96
C PHE A 244 11.52 8.61 10.96
N LEU A 245 10.87 8.84 9.83
CA LEU A 245 9.77 9.82 9.73
C LEU A 245 8.40 9.17 9.98
N LEU A 246 8.15 8.00 9.37
CA LEU A 246 6.87 7.30 9.49
C LEU A 246 6.86 6.24 10.60
N HIS A 247 7.99 6.03 11.28
CA HIS A 247 8.15 5.06 12.38
C HIS A 247 7.69 3.64 12.02
N ILE A 248 7.89 3.24 10.76
CA ILE A 248 7.56 1.89 10.31
C ILE A 248 8.72 0.96 10.68
N PRO A 249 8.46 -0.12 11.42
CA PRO A 249 9.50 -1.03 11.83
C PRO A 249 10.03 -1.85 10.63
N ILE A 250 11.30 -2.22 10.72
CA ILE A 250 11.87 -3.30 9.90
C ILE A 250 12.07 -4.48 10.85
N ALA A 251 11.00 -5.27 11.03
CA ALA A 251 10.98 -6.36 12.00
C ALA A 251 11.86 -7.56 11.58
N GLY A 252 12.06 -7.75 10.27
CA GLY A 252 12.87 -8.84 9.71
C GLY A 252 14.27 -8.41 9.28
N SER A 253 14.89 -9.19 8.39
CA SER A 253 16.25 -8.96 7.90
C SER A 253 16.34 -7.76 6.97
N LEU A 254 17.02 -6.68 7.40
CA LEU A 254 17.31 -5.52 6.56
C LEU A 254 18.17 -5.90 5.32
N ILE A 255 19.15 -6.78 5.49
CA ILE A 255 20.00 -7.24 4.38
C ILE A 255 19.15 -7.99 3.35
N GLY A 256 18.25 -8.86 3.80
CA GLY A 256 17.31 -9.56 2.93
C GLY A 256 16.38 -8.62 2.19
N LEU A 257 15.82 -7.63 2.89
CA LEU A 257 14.96 -6.59 2.30
C LEU A 257 15.70 -5.83 1.20
N VAL A 258 16.93 -5.36 1.48
CA VAL A 258 17.74 -4.64 0.49
C VAL A 258 18.06 -5.52 -0.70
N ALA A 259 18.51 -6.78 -0.49
CA ALA A 259 18.84 -7.70 -1.57
C ALA A 259 17.67 -7.96 -2.51
N ILE A 260 16.47 -8.21 -1.96
CA ILE A 260 15.28 -8.46 -2.77
C ILE A 260 14.82 -7.18 -3.46
N THR A 261 14.97 -6.02 -2.82
CA THR A 261 14.66 -4.73 -3.47
C THR A 261 15.61 -4.43 -4.62
N LEU A 262 16.89 -4.77 -4.52
CA LEU A 262 17.84 -4.65 -5.63
C LEU A 262 17.45 -5.56 -6.80
N LEU A 263 17.00 -6.79 -6.52
CA LEU A 263 16.45 -7.68 -7.54
C LEU A 263 15.21 -7.07 -8.20
N TYR A 264 14.32 -6.50 -7.41
CA TYR A 264 13.11 -5.83 -7.93
C TYR A 264 13.42 -4.60 -8.78
N ILE A 265 14.38 -3.77 -8.37
CA ILE A 265 14.89 -2.65 -9.16
C ILE A 265 15.41 -3.16 -10.52
N MET A 266 16.13 -4.28 -10.54
CA MET A 266 16.58 -4.89 -11.79
C MET A 266 15.40 -5.31 -12.67
N VAL A 267 14.37 -5.94 -12.10
CA VAL A 267 13.13 -6.30 -12.84
C VAL A 267 12.47 -5.06 -13.43
N ALA A 268 12.36 -3.98 -12.65
CA ALA A 268 11.73 -2.73 -13.08
C ALA A 268 12.52 -2.03 -14.21
N LEU A 269 13.86 -2.03 -14.14
CA LEU A 269 14.72 -1.52 -15.22
C LEU A 269 14.58 -2.34 -16.49
N LEU A 270 14.52 -3.67 -16.37
CA LEU A 270 14.30 -4.58 -17.51
C LEU A 270 12.90 -4.41 -18.11
N LEU A 271 11.90 -4.13 -17.29
CA LEU A 271 10.56 -3.75 -17.77
C LEU A 271 10.61 -2.45 -18.58
N GLY A 272 11.36 -1.45 -18.12
CA GLY A 272 11.62 -0.22 -18.88
C GLY A 272 12.33 -0.48 -20.19
N LEU A 273 13.30 -1.39 -20.20
CA LEU A 273 13.95 -1.85 -21.44
C LEU A 273 12.93 -2.50 -22.38
N PHE A 274 12.04 -3.35 -21.88
CA PHE A 274 10.98 -3.96 -22.67
C PHE A 274 10.05 -2.90 -23.28
N ILE A 275 9.58 -1.93 -22.48
CA ILE A 275 8.76 -0.80 -22.98
C ILE A 275 9.48 -0.04 -24.10
N SER A 276 10.79 0.17 -23.98
CA SER A 276 11.58 0.86 -25.01
C SER A 276 11.62 0.15 -26.36
N THR A 277 11.36 -1.17 -26.37
CA THR A 277 11.25 -1.93 -27.62
C THR A 277 9.92 -1.71 -28.35
N LEU A 278 8.88 -1.29 -27.61
CA LEU A 278 7.54 -1.05 -28.11
C LEU A 278 7.33 0.42 -28.53
N ALA A 279 8.05 1.34 -27.88
CA ALA A 279 7.92 2.77 -28.09
C ALA A 279 8.85 3.29 -29.19
N ASN A 280 8.34 4.23 -30.01
CA ASN A 280 9.10 4.90 -31.06
C ASN A 280 9.40 6.37 -30.72
N SER A 281 8.77 6.95 -29.70
CA SER A 281 9.02 8.31 -29.22
C SER A 281 9.07 8.36 -27.71
N GLN A 282 9.74 9.36 -27.14
CA GLN A 282 9.81 9.56 -25.69
C GLN A 282 8.42 9.71 -25.08
N LEU A 283 7.51 10.41 -25.78
CA LEU A 283 6.12 10.55 -25.33
C LEU A 283 5.42 9.18 -25.27
N ALA A 284 5.58 8.34 -26.31
CA ALA A 284 4.99 6.99 -26.30
C ALA A 284 5.58 6.13 -25.16
N ALA A 285 6.89 6.19 -24.91
CA ALA A 285 7.53 5.48 -23.81
C ALA A 285 6.99 5.92 -22.44
N MET A 286 6.80 7.23 -22.25
CA MET A 286 6.21 7.79 -21.04
C MET A 286 4.77 7.32 -20.85
N LEU A 287 3.94 7.43 -21.88
CA LEU A 287 2.52 7.01 -21.83
C LEU A 287 2.37 5.51 -21.57
N LEU A 288 3.19 4.66 -22.22
CA LEU A 288 3.18 3.22 -21.96
C LEU A 288 3.61 2.90 -20.52
N SER A 289 4.62 3.61 -19.99
CA SER A 289 5.04 3.46 -18.61
C SER A 289 3.95 3.87 -17.61
N LEU A 290 3.25 4.99 -17.88
CA LEU A 290 2.11 5.44 -17.09
C LEU A 290 0.92 4.48 -17.20
N LEU A 291 0.65 3.93 -18.36
CA LEU A 291 -0.42 2.95 -18.56
C LEU A 291 -0.22 1.70 -17.71
N LEU A 292 1.03 1.30 -17.45
CA LEU A 292 1.32 0.17 -16.55
C LEU A 292 1.03 0.44 -15.07
N ILE A 293 0.97 1.72 -14.65
CA ILE A 293 0.69 2.05 -13.24
C ILE A 293 -0.70 1.59 -12.84
N VAL A 294 -1.71 1.85 -13.67
CA VAL A 294 -3.10 1.55 -13.33
C VAL A 294 -3.30 0.05 -13.02
N PRO A 295 -2.93 -0.89 -13.91
CA PRO A 295 -2.99 -2.31 -13.57
C PRO A 295 -2.14 -2.66 -12.34
N THR A 296 -0.96 -2.05 -12.21
CA THR A 296 -0.07 -2.32 -11.07
C THR A 296 -0.71 -1.92 -9.74
N VAL A 297 -1.33 -0.75 -9.63
CA VAL A 297 -2.00 -0.30 -8.41
C VAL A 297 -3.10 -1.30 -7.99
N TYR A 298 -3.92 -1.71 -8.95
CA TYR A 298 -5.05 -2.60 -8.66
C TYR A 298 -4.64 -4.06 -8.49
N LEU A 299 -3.72 -4.59 -9.30
CA LEU A 299 -3.36 -6.00 -9.33
C LEU A 299 -2.15 -6.38 -8.44
N SER A 300 -1.56 -5.42 -7.73
CA SER A 300 -0.42 -5.70 -6.85
C SER A 300 -0.78 -6.03 -5.41
N GLY A 301 -2.05 -5.91 -5.03
CA GLY A 301 -2.47 -6.05 -3.64
C GLY A 301 -2.23 -4.79 -2.80
N LEU A 302 -1.97 -3.63 -3.44
CA LEU A 302 -1.83 -2.35 -2.75
C LEU A 302 -3.19 -1.77 -2.37
N ALA A 303 -4.06 -1.57 -3.37
CA ALA A 303 -5.37 -0.95 -3.17
C ALA A 303 -6.40 -1.94 -2.62
N PHE A 304 -6.39 -3.16 -3.13
CA PHE A 304 -7.31 -4.22 -2.73
C PHE A 304 -6.57 -5.53 -2.47
N PRO A 305 -6.96 -6.33 -1.45
CA PRO A 305 -6.43 -7.67 -1.24
C PRO A 305 -6.64 -8.54 -2.50
N ILE A 306 -5.63 -9.29 -2.90
CA ILE A 306 -5.68 -10.11 -4.11
C ILE A 306 -6.72 -11.22 -3.96
N GLU A 307 -6.87 -11.74 -2.75
CA GLU A 307 -7.82 -12.80 -2.37
C GLU A 307 -9.28 -12.39 -2.60
N SER A 308 -9.56 -11.08 -2.56
CA SER A 308 -10.90 -10.49 -2.79
C SER A 308 -11.24 -10.34 -4.27
N MET A 309 -10.30 -10.59 -5.17
CA MET A 309 -10.50 -10.43 -6.61
C MET A 309 -11.11 -11.70 -7.23
N PRO A 310 -11.84 -11.56 -8.36
CA PRO A 310 -12.23 -12.71 -9.18
C PRO A 310 -10.99 -13.53 -9.63
N GLU A 311 -11.13 -14.85 -9.76
CA GLU A 311 -10.01 -15.75 -10.10
C GLU A 311 -9.22 -15.34 -11.35
N VAL A 312 -9.90 -14.81 -12.36
CA VAL A 312 -9.26 -14.35 -13.60
C VAL A 312 -8.27 -13.22 -13.29
N LEU A 313 -8.65 -12.24 -12.46
CA LEU A 313 -7.79 -11.14 -12.07
C LEU A 313 -6.65 -11.61 -11.16
N GLN A 314 -6.90 -12.58 -10.27
CA GLN A 314 -5.85 -13.22 -9.47
C GLN A 314 -4.78 -13.88 -10.34
N ARG A 315 -5.17 -14.54 -11.43
CA ARG A 315 -4.22 -15.16 -12.38
C ARG A 315 -3.43 -14.11 -13.15
N ILE A 316 -4.09 -13.05 -13.63
CA ILE A 316 -3.44 -11.95 -14.36
C ILE A 316 -2.46 -11.22 -13.43
N SER A 317 -2.79 -11.04 -12.15
CA SER A 317 -1.94 -10.35 -11.18
C SER A 317 -0.58 -11.04 -10.97
N ASN A 318 -0.47 -12.35 -11.28
CA ASN A 318 0.81 -13.07 -11.23
C ASN A 318 1.87 -12.52 -12.21
N ILE A 319 1.45 -11.83 -13.27
CA ILE A 319 2.34 -11.24 -14.28
C ILE A 319 2.91 -9.91 -13.78
N VAL A 320 2.30 -9.30 -12.75
CA VAL A 320 2.70 -7.98 -12.23
C VAL A 320 3.84 -8.13 -11.21
N PRO A 321 5.05 -7.63 -11.49
CA PRO A 321 6.20 -7.79 -10.58
C PRO A 321 5.97 -7.16 -9.22
N ALA A 322 5.26 -6.03 -9.15
CA ALA A 322 4.98 -5.32 -7.91
C ALA A 322 4.17 -6.16 -6.91
N ARG A 323 3.30 -7.08 -7.37
CA ARG A 323 2.58 -8.01 -6.50
C ARG A 323 3.53 -8.80 -5.60
N TRP A 324 4.52 -9.42 -6.21
CA TRP A 324 5.47 -10.29 -5.52
C TRP A 324 6.38 -9.50 -4.59
N TYR A 325 6.82 -8.33 -5.05
CA TYR A 325 7.66 -7.45 -4.25
C TYR A 325 6.92 -6.90 -3.02
N ILE A 326 5.68 -6.40 -3.19
CA ILE A 326 4.88 -5.86 -2.08
C ILE A 326 4.60 -6.94 -1.04
N ALA A 327 4.30 -8.17 -1.47
CA ALA A 327 4.12 -9.30 -0.56
C ALA A 327 5.38 -9.57 0.28
N VAL A 328 6.58 -9.55 -0.35
CA VAL A 328 7.86 -9.72 0.35
C VAL A 328 8.11 -8.59 1.33
N VAL A 329 7.94 -7.33 0.89
CA VAL A 329 8.22 -6.17 1.74
C VAL A 329 7.31 -6.17 2.98
N ARG A 330 6.01 -6.47 2.82
CA ARG A 330 5.09 -6.61 3.97
C ARG A 330 5.54 -7.72 4.94
N LYS A 331 5.91 -8.89 4.41
CA LYS A 331 6.41 -10.01 5.21
C LYS A 331 7.68 -9.64 5.99
N LEU A 332 8.65 -9.01 5.35
CA LEU A 332 9.92 -8.66 5.98
C LEU A 332 9.81 -7.43 6.89
N MET A 333 9.17 -6.35 6.44
CA MET A 333 9.10 -5.12 7.24
C MET A 333 8.15 -5.25 8.43
N ILE A 334 6.94 -5.80 8.20
CA ILE A 334 5.87 -5.75 9.18
C ILE A 334 5.77 -7.05 9.99
N GLN A 335 5.81 -8.21 9.31
CA GLN A 335 5.65 -9.50 9.97
C GLN A 335 6.95 -10.06 10.56
N GLY A 336 8.11 -9.57 10.11
CA GLY A 336 9.41 -10.00 10.61
C GLY A 336 9.75 -11.46 10.30
N VAL A 337 9.22 -12.02 9.21
CA VAL A 337 9.44 -13.43 8.86
C VAL A 337 10.88 -13.69 8.41
N GLU A 338 11.34 -14.94 8.57
CA GLU A 338 12.65 -15.37 8.08
C GLU A 338 12.69 -15.43 6.55
N MET A 339 13.87 -15.29 5.96
CA MET A 339 14.09 -15.31 4.52
C MET A 339 13.53 -16.54 3.80
N ARG A 340 13.49 -17.69 4.46
CA ARG A 340 12.94 -18.94 3.89
C ARG A 340 11.46 -18.82 3.45
N TYR A 341 10.69 -17.98 4.14
CA TYR A 341 9.25 -17.79 3.86
C TYR A 341 8.97 -16.82 2.71
N VAL A 342 9.99 -16.18 2.15
CA VAL A 342 9.89 -15.27 0.99
C VAL A 342 10.65 -15.79 -0.23
N LEU A 343 11.19 -17.02 -0.16
CA LEU A 343 11.96 -17.63 -1.27
C LEU A 343 11.11 -17.82 -2.52
N HIS A 344 9.83 -18.18 -2.37
CA HIS A 344 8.92 -18.38 -3.50
C HIS A 344 8.75 -17.07 -4.30
N GLU A 345 8.39 -15.98 -3.64
CA GLU A 345 8.19 -14.67 -4.25
C GLU A 345 9.49 -14.15 -4.87
N THR A 346 10.61 -14.37 -4.17
CA THR A 346 11.94 -14.00 -4.66
C THR A 346 12.31 -14.77 -5.92
N ALA A 347 12.03 -16.07 -5.95
CA ALA A 347 12.26 -16.91 -7.13
C ALA A 347 11.42 -16.48 -8.34
N VAL A 348 10.16 -16.09 -8.11
CA VAL A 348 9.30 -15.55 -9.16
C VAL A 348 9.86 -14.23 -9.70
N LEU A 349 10.31 -13.32 -8.83
CA LEU A 349 10.96 -12.07 -9.27
C LEU A 349 12.23 -12.34 -10.07
N ALA A 350 13.05 -13.29 -9.65
CA ALA A 350 14.26 -13.69 -10.39
C ALA A 350 13.91 -14.28 -11.76
N LEU A 351 12.88 -15.13 -11.83
CA LEU A 351 12.39 -15.67 -13.10
C LEU A 351 11.88 -14.55 -14.01
N MET A 352 11.12 -13.59 -13.48
CA MET A 352 10.65 -12.43 -14.24
C MET A 352 11.82 -11.61 -14.80
N ALA A 353 12.89 -11.39 -14.01
CA ALA A 353 14.08 -10.71 -14.48
C ALA A 353 14.71 -11.42 -15.68
N VAL A 354 14.87 -12.75 -15.60
CA VAL A 354 15.43 -13.56 -16.69
C VAL A 354 14.53 -13.50 -17.93
N VAL A 355 13.23 -13.67 -17.77
CA VAL A 355 12.27 -13.63 -18.88
C VAL A 355 12.27 -12.27 -19.57
N LEU A 356 12.18 -11.18 -18.78
CA LEU A 356 12.22 -9.81 -19.33
C LEU A 356 13.54 -9.52 -20.05
N LEU A 357 14.67 -9.98 -19.51
CA LEU A 357 15.96 -9.83 -20.16
C LEU A 357 16.00 -10.55 -21.51
N LEU A 358 15.57 -11.81 -21.57
CA LEU A 358 15.56 -12.62 -22.79
C LEU A 358 14.60 -12.06 -23.85
N VAL A 359 13.39 -11.68 -23.43
CA VAL A 359 12.39 -11.09 -24.35
C VAL A 359 12.88 -9.76 -24.90
N SER A 360 13.37 -8.88 -24.02
CA SER A 360 13.89 -7.57 -24.43
C SER A 360 15.09 -7.73 -25.37
N TRP A 361 15.97 -8.67 -25.08
CA TRP A 361 17.11 -8.96 -25.97
C TRP A 361 16.65 -9.41 -27.36
N LYS A 362 15.73 -10.36 -27.44
CA LYS A 362 15.22 -10.88 -28.72
C LYS A 362 14.56 -9.78 -29.53
N LEU A 363 13.70 -8.97 -28.91
CA LEU A 363 13.00 -7.87 -29.56
C LEU A 363 13.94 -6.74 -29.98
N PHE A 364 14.96 -6.46 -29.16
CA PHE A 364 15.97 -5.45 -29.48
C PHE A 364 16.77 -5.82 -30.73
N LYS A 365 17.14 -7.11 -30.87
CA LYS A 365 17.88 -7.63 -32.03
C LYS A 365 17.06 -7.65 -33.33
N THR A 366 15.73 -7.79 -33.25
CA THR A 366 14.87 -7.88 -34.44
C THR A 366 14.37 -6.53 -34.93
N ARG A 367 14.48 -5.47 -34.14
CA ARG A 367 14.01 -4.11 -34.52
C ARG A 367 15.14 -3.10 -34.77
N LEU A 368 16.37 -3.55 -34.74
CA LEU A 368 17.60 -2.87 -35.21
C LEU A 368 18.02 -3.41 -36.54
#